data_d4d887fa573b281357e08c1563dd35c7
#
_entry.id   d4d887fa573b281357e08c1563dd35c7
#
_cell.length_a   1.000
_cell.length_b   1.000
_cell.length_c   1.000
_cell.angle_alpha   90.00
_cell.angle_beta   90.00
_cell.angle_gamma   90.00
#
_symmetry.space_group_name_H-M   'P 1'
#
loop_
_entity.id
_entity.type
_entity.pdbx_description
1 polymer ?
#
loop_
_entity_poly.entity_id
_entity_poly.type
_entity_poly.pdbx_seq_one_letter_code
_entity_poly.pdbx_strand_id
1 'polypeptide(L)'
;MADRLVTMRDGRKLGLTVFGDPAVERVVVLCHPAPGAGGFDPDPPVTSSWGVHIVTVDRPGYGSSTPLPDFQRGSVGLWADDLAEYLELVIEQARETGRTPLHKLGVVGWGIGGRTALALAAKHPGLIDRVALVASPAPDSEVPWVPRPFKELATELSHMTVPESKRRLQQWLREQGPGGIDQIARGAADQELLERPGLRSRAERMLQHAYEQGNVGLADDLLSSAEEDWGFDLDAVTAPTLLVYGAKDPIVPSTHGRWYRRHLRNASPKLAVLPRAGHMVIAPAWERILQHVDPQHGSRSDA
;
A
#
# COMPACT_ATOMS: atom_id res chain seq x y z
N MET A 1 18.58 -5.16 -2.99
CA MET A 1 17.40 -4.50 -3.52
C MET A 1 17.59 -4.41 -5.02
N ALA A 2 16.72 -4.97 -5.79
CA ALA A 2 16.81 -4.96 -7.25
C ALA A 2 15.55 -4.28 -7.79
N ASP A 3 15.74 -3.14 -8.43
CA ASP A 3 14.66 -2.44 -9.12
C ASP A 3 14.47 -3.08 -10.49
N ARG A 4 13.24 -3.39 -10.83
CA ARG A 4 12.87 -4.04 -12.08
C ARG A 4 11.75 -3.26 -12.75
N LEU A 5 11.75 -3.29 -14.09
CA LEU A 5 10.64 -2.77 -14.90
C LEU A 5 9.95 -3.95 -15.59
N VAL A 6 8.64 -4.03 -15.45
CA VAL A 6 7.81 -4.98 -16.17
C VAL A 6 6.94 -4.22 -17.16
N THR A 7 6.85 -4.70 -18.39
CA THR A 7 5.95 -4.14 -19.40
C THR A 7 4.59 -4.81 -19.27
N MET A 8 3.57 -4.01 -19.00
CA MET A 8 2.18 -4.43 -18.89
C MET A 8 1.58 -4.66 -20.30
N ARG A 9 0.44 -5.37 -20.38
CA ARG A 9 -0.24 -5.68 -21.66
C ARG A 9 -0.66 -4.43 -22.43
N ASP A 10 -0.92 -3.32 -21.73
CA ASP A 10 -1.26 -2.03 -22.34
C ASP A 10 -0.03 -1.19 -22.76
N GLY A 11 1.18 -1.70 -22.56
CA GLY A 11 2.46 -1.06 -22.91
C GLY A 11 3.02 -0.15 -21.82
N ARG A 12 2.29 0.13 -20.73
CA ARG A 12 2.85 0.84 -19.56
C ARG A 12 3.94 0.01 -18.92
N LYS A 13 4.88 0.68 -18.28
CA LYS A 13 5.91 0.04 -17.45
C LYS A 13 5.52 0.15 -15.98
N LEU A 14 5.65 -0.96 -15.28
CA LEU A 14 5.43 -1.05 -13.85
C LEU A 14 6.79 -1.19 -13.14
N GLY A 15 7.10 -0.25 -12.26
CA GLY A 15 8.30 -0.28 -11.42
C GLY A 15 8.10 -1.22 -10.24
N LEU A 16 9.08 -2.05 -9.98
CA LEU A 16 9.06 -3.05 -8.92
C LEU A 16 10.34 -2.98 -8.11
N THR A 17 10.24 -3.10 -6.80
CA THR A 17 11.38 -3.40 -5.94
C THR A 17 11.14 -4.71 -5.20
N VAL A 18 12.15 -5.58 -5.23
CA VAL A 18 12.10 -6.91 -4.63
C VAL A 18 13.15 -7.00 -3.52
N PHE A 19 12.79 -7.57 -2.39
CA PHE A 19 13.69 -7.84 -1.27
C PHE A 19 13.30 -9.11 -0.51
N GLY A 20 14.19 -9.57 0.38
CA GLY A 20 14.07 -10.87 1.03
C GLY A 20 14.63 -12.01 0.17
N ASP A 21 14.18 -13.23 0.37
CA ASP A 21 14.67 -14.43 -0.30
C ASP A 21 13.81 -14.77 -1.54
N PRO A 22 14.36 -14.63 -2.77
CA PRO A 22 13.61 -14.94 -3.98
C PRO A 22 13.44 -16.46 -4.24
N ALA A 23 14.07 -17.32 -3.43
CA ALA A 23 13.96 -18.76 -3.58
C ALA A 23 12.73 -19.37 -2.87
N VAL A 24 12.05 -18.56 -2.00
CA VAL A 24 10.86 -19.05 -1.31
C VAL A 24 9.63 -19.03 -2.22
N GLU A 25 8.75 -20.00 -2.02
CA GLU A 25 7.57 -20.21 -2.86
C GLU A 25 6.47 -19.15 -2.59
N ARG A 26 6.46 -18.56 -1.38
CA ARG A 26 5.43 -17.59 -0.99
C ARG A 26 5.91 -16.17 -1.17
N VAL A 27 5.14 -15.41 -1.90
CA VAL A 27 5.36 -13.97 -2.10
C VAL A 27 4.40 -13.16 -1.23
N VAL A 28 4.91 -12.10 -0.64
CA VAL A 28 4.13 -11.06 0.02
C VAL A 28 4.19 -9.79 -0.82
N VAL A 29 3.04 -9.30 -1.25
CA VAL A 29 2.92 -8.02 -1.94
C VAL A 29 2.74 -6.92 -0.91
N LEU A 30 3.58 -5.88 -0.96
CA LEU A 30 3.45 -4.70 -0.10
C LEU A 30 3.01 -3.49 -0.93
N CYS A 31 1.79 -3.04 -0.70
CA CYS A 31 1.22 -1.84 -1.29
C CYS A 31 1.62 -0.62 -0.45
N HIS A 32 2.38 0.29 -1.05
CA HIS A 32 2.94 1.47 -0.38
C HIS A 32 1.88 2.52 0.01
N PRO A 33 2.16 3.43 0.98
CA PRO A 33 1.27 4.53 1.37
C PRO A 33 1.19 5.62 0.27
N ALA A 34 0.50 6.72 0.55
CA ALA A 34 0.53 7.93 -0.26
C ALA A 34 0.87 9.16 0.63
N PRO A 35 1.99 9.84 0.33
CA PRO A 35 2.99 9.47 -0.69
C PRO A 35 3.79 8.22 -0.32
N GLY A 36 4.30 7.55 -1.34
CA GLY A 36 5.15 6.38 -1.17
C GLY A 36 5.52 5.74 -2.50
N ALA A 37 6.48 4.85 -2.47
CA ALA A 37 6.93 4.03 -3.59
C ALA A 37 7.45 2.69 -3.09
N GLY A 38 7.89 1.84 -3.99
CA GLY A 38 8.56 0.59 -3.64
C GLY A 38 9.85 0.79 -2.84
N GLY A 39 10.41 -0.31 -2.36
CA GLY A 39 11.74 -0.33 -1.73
C GLY A 39 11.79 0.01 -0.23
N PHE A 40 10.67 0.18 0.44
CA PHE A 40 10.63 0.32 1.90
C PHE A 40 10.50 -1.06 2.56
N ASP A 41 11.59 -1.54 3.16
CA ASP A 41 11.55 -2.68 4.08
C ASP A 41 11.27 -2.17 5.50
N PRO A 42 10.14 -2.54 6.12
CA PRO A 42 9.78 -2.05 7.45
C PRO A 42 10.80 -2.43 8.53
N ASP A 43 11.32 -3.66 8.47
CA ASP A 43 12.31 -4.18 9.43
C ASP A 43 13.20 -5.25 8.76
N PRO A 44 14.36 -4.86 8.16
CA PRO A 44 15.22 -5.77 7.44
C PRO A 44 15.73 -6.98 8.24
N PRO A 45 16.11 -6.85 9.53
CA PRO A 45 16.42 -7.99 10.37
C PRO A 45 15.27 -9.01 10.46
N VAL A 46 14.03 -8.57 10.66
CA VAL A 46 12.85 -9.43 10.69
C VAL A 46 12.59 -10.05 9.32
N THR A 47 12.64 -9.26 8.24
CA THR A 47 12.48 -9.75 6.86
C THR A 47 13.50 -10.84 6.54
N SER A 48 14.76 -10.63 6.89
CA SER A 48 15.85 -11.59 6.65
C SER A 48 15.69 -12.86 7.47
N SER A 49 15.35 -12.74 8.77
CA SER A 49 15.19 -13.91 9.63
C SER A 49 13.94 -14.74 9.27
N TRP A 50 12.90 -14.08 8.73
CA TRP A 50 11.70 -14.75 8.25
C TRP A 50 11.92 -15.50 6.95
N GLY A 51 12.87 -15.07 6.11
CA GLY A 51 13.13 -15.67 4.80
C GLY A 51 11.98 -15.48 3.81
N VAL A 52 11.27 -14.35 3.88
CA VAL A 52 10.14 -14.03 3.01
C VAL A 52 10.60 -13.36 1.71
N HIS A 53 9.87 -13.60 0.61
CA HIS A 53 10.02 -12.87 -0.64
C HIS A 53 8.99 -11.75 -0.72
N ILE A 54 9.44 -10.50 -0.68
CA ILE A 54 8.57 -9.32 -0.70
C ILE A 54 8.70 -8.60 -2.04
N VAL A 55 7.55 -8.29 -2.62
CA VAL A 55 7.43 -7.48 -3.84
C VAL A 55 6.68 -6.20 -3.50
N THR A 56 7.29 -5.06 -3.81
CA THR A 56 6.65 -3.76 -3.76
C THR A 56 6.52 -3.21 -5.17
N VAL A 57 5.37 -2.62 -5.48
CA VAL A 57 5.06 -2.11 -6.80
C VAL A 57 4.77 -0.62 -6.70
N ASP A 58 5.42 0.17 -7.56
CA ASP A 58 5.12 1.59 -7.68
C ASP A 58 3.77 1.76 -8.39
N ARG A 59 2.81 2.44 -7.76
CA ARG A 59 1.59 2.83 -8.48
C ARG A 59 1.94 3.80 -9.63
N PRO A 60 1.10 3.90 -10.69
CA PRO A 60 1.35 4.83 -11.80
C PRO A 60 1.70 6.24 -11.36
N GLY A 61 2.75 6.80 -11.97
CA GLY A 61 3.27 8.14 -11.63
C GLY A 61 4.12 8.25 -10.38
N TYR A 62 4.36 7.12 -9.67
CA TYR A 62 5.37 7.02 -8.63
C TYR A 62 6.61 6.27 -9.14
N GLY A 63 7.74 6.56 -8.52
CA GLY A 63 9.01 5.86 -8.79
C GLY A 63 9.26 5.68 -10.28
N SER A 64 9.44 4.43 -10.70
CA SER A 64 9.73 4.09 -12.09
C SER A 64 8.50 3.70 -12.92
N SER A 65 7.29 3.73 -12.35
CA SER A 65 6.06 3.36 -13.07
C SER A 65 5.60 4.47 -14.02
N THR A 66 5.18 4.07 -15.23
CA THR A 66 4.60 4.98 -16.21
C THR A 66 3.38 5.71 -15.63
N PRO A 67 3.29 7.04 -15.70
CA PRO A 67 2.11 7.78 -15.29
C PRO A 67 0.88 7.39 -16.11
N LEU A 68 -0.30 7.56 -15.54
CA LEU A 68 -1.53 7.47 -16.33
C LEU A 68 -1.62 8.63 -17.33
N PRO A 69 -2.22 8.41 -18.50
CA PRO A 69 -2.57 9.48 -19.43
C PRO A 69 -3.38 10.60 -18.72
N ASP A 70 -3.20 11.83 -19.15
CA ASP A 70 -3.86 12.99 -18.54
C ASP A 70 -5.39 12.88 -18.50
N PHE A 71 -5.99 12.24 -19.49
CA PHE A 71 -7.44 12.05 -19.58
C PHE A 71 -7.96 10.88 -18.71
N GLN A 72 -7.08 10.03 -18.19
CA GLN A 72 -7.43 8.85 -17.40
C GLN A 72 -7.33 9.17 -15.91
N ARG A 73 -8.43 8.97 -15.20
CA ARG A 73 -8.46 9.08 -13.75
C ARG A 73 -7.91 7.80 -13.11
N GLY A 74 -7.08 7.96 -12.09
CA GLY A 74 -6.66 6.86 -11.23
C GLY A 74 -7.80 6.35 -10.37
N SER A 75 -7.82 5.06 -10.07
CA SER A 75 -8.78 4.47 -9.13
C SER A 75 -8.15 3.30 -8.38
N VAL A 76 -8.71 3.03 -7.20
CA VAL A 76 -8.28 1.89 -6.37
C VAL A 76 -8.41 0.56 -7.13
N GLY A 77 -9.49 0.43 -7.94
CA GLY A 77 -9.70 -0.74 -8.79
C GLY A 77 -8.63 -0.91 -9.85
N LEU A 78 -8.19 0.18 -10.50
CA LEU A 78 -7.13 0.15 -11.49
C LEU A 78 -5.79 -0.28 -10.89
N TRP A 79 -5.46 0.23 -9.69
CA TRP A 79 -4.24 -0.18 -8.98
C TRP A 79 -4.23 -1.67 -8.64
N ALA A 80 -5.38 -2.22 -8.29
CA ALA A 80 -5.55 -3.63 -8.02
C ALA A 80 -5.43 -4.47 -9.30
N ASP A 81 -5.99 -4.02 -10.42
CA ASP A 81 -5.91 -4.71 -11.70
C ASP A 81 -4.48 -4.72 -12.25
N ASP A 82 -3.73 -3.62 -12.11
CA ASP A 82 -2.30 -3.56 -12.46
C ASP A 82 -1.48 -4.59 -11.65
N LEU A 83 -1.74 -4.70 -10.33
CA LEU A 83 -1.09 -5.70 -9.48
C LEU A 83 -1.47 -7.13 -9.88
N ALA A 84 -2.74 -7.39 -10.17
CA ALA A 84 -3.22 -8.70 -10.58
C ALA A 84 -2.57 -9.12 -11.90
N GLU A 85 -2.52 -8.23 -12.89
CA GLU A 85 -1.85 -8.49 -14.17
C GLU A 85 -0.37 -8.85 -13.97
N TYR A 86 0.35 -8.08 -13.14
CA TYR A 86 1.73 -8.40 -12.80
C TYR A 86 1.89 -9.81 -12.20
N LEU A 87 1.04 -10.15 -11.25
CA LEU A 87 1.08 -11.47 -10.58
C LEU A 87 0.77 -12.60 -11.58
N GLU A 88 -0.19 -12.40 -12.47
CA GLU A 88 -0.52 -13.34 -13.55
C GLU A 88 0.67 -13.56 -14.49
N LEU A 89 1.34 -12.47 -14.92
CA LEU A 89 2.55 -12.55 -15.75
C LEU A 89 3.66 -13.36 -15.06
N VAL A 90 3.87 -13.18 -13.75
CA VAL A 90 4.85 -13.96 -12.98
C VAL A 90 4.47 -15.44 -12.91
N ILE A 91 3.18 -15.75 -12.72
CA ILE A 91 2.66 -17.11 -12.68
C ILE A 91 2.80 -17.78 -14.06
N GLU A 92 2.48 -17.08 -15.14
CA GLU A 92 2.64 -17.56 -16.50
C GLU A 92 4.12 -17.86 -16.81
N GLN A 93 5.03 -16.94 -16.51
CA GLN A 93 6.46 -17.12 -16.69
C GLN A 93 7.03 -18.31 -15.88
N ALA A 94 6.55 -18.52 -14.65
CA ALA A 94 6.95 -19.66 -13.85
C ALA A 94 6.55 -20.98 -14.52
N ARG A 95 5.33 -21.07 -15.07
CA ARG A 95 4.85 -22.25 -15.79
C ARG A 95 5.67 -22.52 -17.05
N GLU A 96 5.95 -21.50 -17.85
CA GLU A 96 6.75 -21.62 -19.09
C GLU A 96 8.18 -22.10 -18.81
N THR A 97 8.76 -21.68 -17.69
CA THR A 97 10.14 -22.04 -17.30
C THR A 97 10.22 -23.32 -16.46
N GLY A 98 9.11 -24.02 -16.24
CA GLY A 98 9.04 -25.24 -15.44
C GLY A 98 9.29 -25.02 -13.94
N ARG A 99 9.14 -23.79 -13.46
CA ARG A 99 9.20 -23.45 -12.03
C ARG A 99 7.84 -23.69 -11.38
N THR A 100 7.82 -23.93 -10.06
CA THR A 100 6.56 -24.00 -9.31
C THR A 100 5.84 -22.66 -9.40
N PRO A 101 4.60 -22.61 -9.94
CA PRO A 101 3.85 -21.36 -9.98
C PRO A 101 3.47 -20.91 -8.57
N LEU A 102 3.40 -19.58 -8.38
CA LEU A 102 2.83 -19.02 -7.15
C LEU A 102 1.37 -19.46 -7.03
N HIS A 103 1.00 -20.03 -5.89
CA HIS A 103 -0.36 -20.54 -5.68
C HIS A 103 -1.26 -19.46 -5.07
N LYS A 104 -0.89 -18.97 -3.91
CA LYS A 104 -1.62 -17.91 -3.18
C LYS A 104 -0.62 -17.03 -2.45
N LEU A 105 -1.00 -15.76 -2.33
CA LEU A 105 -0.12 -14.69 -1.89
C LEU A 105 -0.69 -14.00 -0.67
N GLY A 106 0.20 -13.49 0.19
CA GLY A 106 -0.17 -12.52 1.19
C GLY A 106 -0.09 -11.10 0.62
N VAL A 107 -1.02 -10.23 1.00
CA VAL A 107 -0.94 -8.80 0.67
C VAL A 107 -0.96 -7.94 1.92
N VAL A 108 -0.08 -6.95 1.95
CA VAL A 108 0.01 -5.94 3.01
C VAL A 108 -0.24 -4.59 2.38
N GLY A 109 -1.17 -3.81 2.93
CA GLY A 109 -1.39 -2.43 2.49
C GLY A 109 -1.17 -1.45 3.62
N TRP A 110 -0.27 -0.48 3.42
CA TRP A 110 -0.01 0.59 4.38
C TRP A 110 -0.65 1.91 3.94
N GLY A 111 -1.34 2.60 4.84
CA GLY A 111 -2.06 3.82 4.53
C GLY A 111 -3.10 3.60 3.44
N ILE A 112 -3.08 4.43 2.40
CA ILE A 112 -3.95 4.29 1.22
C ILE A 112 -3.70 2.97 0.46
N GLY A 113 -2.48 2.44 0.48
CA GLY A 113 -2.18 1.12 -0.08
C GLY A 113 -3.05 -0.01 0.48
N GLY A 114 -3.66 0.19 1.65
CA GLY A 114 -4.61 -0.77 2.21
C GLY A 114 -5.90 -0.90 1.38
N ARG A 115 -6.36 0.16 0.74
CA ARG A 115 -7.51 0.10 -0.17
C ARG A 115 -7.18 -0.73 -1.42
N THR A 116 -5.98 -0.54 -1.97
CA THR A 116 -5.46 -1.35 -3.09
C THR A 116 -5.36 -2.83 -2.72
N ALA A 117 -4.86 -3.14 -1.51
CA ALA A 117 -4.77 -4.51 -1.02
C ALA A 117 -6.16 -5.17 -0.87
N LEU A 118 -7.16 -4.42 -0.38
CA LEU A 118 -8.55 -4.90 -0.29
C LEU A 118 -9.17 -5.11 -1.67
N ALA A 119 -8.99 -4.16 -2.59
CA ALA A 119 -9.49 -4.28 -3.96
C ALA A 119 -8.90 -5.50 -4.68
N LEU A 120 -7.59 -5.73 -4.52
CA LEU A 120 -6.92 -6.92 -5.06
C LEU A 120 -7.53 -8.21 -4.50
N ALA A 121 -7.75 -8.29 -3.19
CA ALA A 121 -8.35 -9.46 -2.55
C ALA A 121 -9.82 -9.67 -2.93
N ALA A 122 -10.59 -8.59 -3.14
CA ALA A 122 -11.99 -8.65 -3.52
C ALA A 122 -12.19 -9.05 -4.99
N LYS A 123 -11.41 -8.43 -5.90
CA LYS A 123 -11.54 -8.65 -7.35
C LYS A 123 -10.84 -9.91 -7.82
N HIS A 124 -9.76 -10.33 -7.14
CA HIS A 124 -8.92 -11.47 -7.51
C HIS A 124 -8.76 -12.47 -6.34
N PRO A 125 -9.84 -13.04 -5.79
CA PRO A 125 -9.79 -13.91 -4.61
C PRO A 125 -9.03 -15.22 -4.83
N GLY A 126 -8.78 -15.59 -6.09
CA GLY A 126 -7.93 -16.72 -6.47
C GLY A 126 -6.44 -16.48 -6.23
N LEU A 127 -5.99 -15.22 -6.20
CA LEU A 127 -4.60 -14.86 -6.01
C LEU A 127 -4.23 -14.63 -4.54
N ILE A 128 -5.13 -14.06 -3.75
CA ILE A 128 -4.85 -13.58 -2.39
C ILE A 128 -5.55 -14.46 -1.35
N ASP A 129 -4.79 -14.96 -0.38
CA ASP A 129 -5.34 -15.79 0.71
C ASP A 129 -5.20 -15.15 2.10
N ARG A 130 -4.44 -14.06 2.23
CA ARG A 130 -4.25 -13.30 3.48
C ARG A 130 -4.08 -11.83 3.20
N VAL A 131 -4.70 -10.99 4.01
CA VAL A 131 -4.62 -9.52 3.92
C VAL A 131 -4.17 -8.93 5.24
N ALA A 132 -3.26 -7.97 5.22
CA ALA A 132 -2.97 -7.11 6.37
C ALA A 132 -3.18 -5.64 5.98
N LEU A 133 -4.04 -4.94 6.73
CA LEU A 133 -4.25 -3.50 6.60
C LEU A 133 -3.52 -2.79 7.73
N VAL A 134 -2.64 -1.88 7.36
CA VAL A 134 -1.80 -1.16 8.32
C VAL A 134 -2.07 0.34 8.22
N ALA A 135 -2.60 0.92 9.30
CA ALA A 135 -2.95 2.35 9.36
C ALA A 135 -3.71 2.81 8.11
N SER A 136 -4.65 1.99 7.62
CA SER A 136 -5.42 2.28 6.40
C SER A 136 -6.67 3.09 6.72
N PRO A 137 -6.92 4.22 6.02
CA PRO A 137 -8.10 5.06 6.29
C PRO A 137 -9.38 4.43 5.71
N ALA A 138 -10.44 4.42 6.51
CA ALA A 138 -11.82 4.17 6.08
C ALA A 138 -12.33 5.31 5.18
N PRO A 139 -13.53 5.20 4.56
CA PRO A 139 -14.15 6.32 3.86
C PRO A 139 -14.25 7.56 4.76
N ASP A 140 -13.97 8.74 4.22
CA ASP A 140 -13.96 9.99 5.00
C ASP A 140 -15.37 10.39 5.48
N SER A 141 -16.41 10.01 4.75
CA SER A 141 -17.81 10.17 5.14
C SER A 141 -18.18 9.37 6.41
N GLU A 142 -17.52 8.23 6.63
CA GLU A 142 -17.76 7.34 7.75
C GLU A 142 -16.85 7.62 8.96
N VAL A 143 -15.58 7.87 8.69
CA VAL A 143 -14.57 8.20 9.70
C VAL A 143 -13.73 9.36 9.17
N PRO A 144 -14.03 10.61 9.57
CA PRO A 144 -13.34 11.79 9.05
C PRO A 144 -11.82 11.77 9.31
N TRP A 145 -11.03 11.99 8.28
CA TRP A 145 -9.56 12.04 8.34
C TRP A 145 -8.94 13.04 7.36
N VAL A 146 -9.68 13.39 6.30
CA VAL A 146 -9.19 14.29 5.25
C VAL A 146 -9.18 15.72 5.77
N PRO A 147 -8.04 16.45 5.67
CA PRO A 147 -7.95 17.84 6.12
C PRO A 147 -8.92 18.76 5.36
N ARG A 148 -9.48 19.73 6.07
CA ARG A 148 -10.45 20.69 5.51
C ARG A 148 -9.97 21.39 4.23
N PRO A 149 -8.71 21.89 4.12
CA PRO A 149 -8.25 22.53 2.88
C PRO A 149 -8.31 21.60 1.66
N PHE A 150 -8.08 20.29 1.86
CA PHE A 150 -8.21 19.34 0.78
C PHE A 150 -9.67 19.04 0.43
N LYS A 151 -10.58 19.04 1.40
CA LYS A 151 -12.04 18.89 1.13
C LYS A 151 -12.58 20.05 0.30
N GLU A 152 -12.16 21.27 0.60
CA GLU A 152 -12.52 22.46 -0.17
C GLU A 152 -12.00 22.36 -1.61
N LEU A 153 -10.73 21.95 -1.79
CA LEU A 153 -10.16 21.69 -3.10
C LEU A 153 -10.88 20.54 -3.84
N ALA A 154 -11.19 19.42 -3.17
CA ALA A 154 -11.90 18.31 -3.78
C ALA A 154 -13.28 18.72 -4.34
N THR A 155 -13.96 19.62 -3.66
CA THR A 155 -15.21 20.22 -4.16
C THR A 155 -14.97 21.04 -5.43
N GLU A 156 -13.91 21.86 -5.48
CA GLU A 156 -13.51 22.58 -6.69
C GLU A 156 -13.22 21.61 -7.85
N LEU A 157 -12.43 20.58 -7.58
CA LEU A 157 -12.01 19.59 -8.58
C LEU A 157 -13.17 18.76 -9.15
N SER A 158 -14.24 18.54 -8.39
CA SER A 158 -15.40 17.77 -8.85
C SER A 158 -16.17 18.41 -10.03
N HIS A 159 -15.95 19.69 -10.29
CA HIS A 159 -16.54 20.44 -11.40
C HIS A 159 -15.60 20.58 -12.62
N MET A 160 -14.41 19.99 -12.56
CA MET A 160 -13.39 20.07 -13.60
C MET A 160 -13.31 18.77 -14.41
N THR A 161 -12.80 18.86 -15.63
CA THR A 161 -12.38 17.69 -16.39
C THR A 161 -11.19 17.00 -15.72
N VAL A 162 -10.96 15.72 -16.04
CA VAL A 162 -9.83 14.97 -15.45
C VAL A 162 -8.48 15.66 -15.68
N PRO A 163 -8.14 16.13 -16.91
CA PRO A 163 -6.88 16.84 -17.12
C PRO A 163 -6.77 18.14 -16.32
N GLU A 164 -7.87 18.87 -16.15
CA GLU A 164 -7.89 20.10 -15.37
C GLU A 164 -7.69 19.81 -13.87
N SER A 165 -8.40 18.81 -13.34
CA SER A 165 -8.28 18.38 -11.95
C SER A 165 -6.85 17.93 -11.62
N LYS A 166 -6.22 17.14 -12.49
CA LYS A 166 -4.81 16.72 -12.30
C LYS A 166 -3.87 17.92 -12.26
N ARG A 167 -3.97 18.84 -13.22
CA ARG A 167 -3.11 20.05 -13.25
C ARG A 167 -3.33 20.94 -12.02
N ARG A 168 -4.58 21.18 -11.65
CA ARG A 168 -4.94 22.01 -10.50
C ARG A 168 -4.43 21.41 -9.18
N LEU A 169 -4.59 20.10 -9.02
CA LEU A 169 -4.11 19.40 -7.83
C LEU A 169 -2.58 19.37 -7.75
N GLN A 170 -1.88 19.10 -8.86
CA GLN A 170 -0.43 19.17 -8.90
C GLN A 170 0.10 20.57 -8.59
N GLN A 171 -0.59 21.63 -9.05
CA GLN A 171 -0.26 22.99 -8.68
C GLN A 171 -0.42 23.22 -7.17
N TRP A 172 -1.56 22.82 -6.61
CA TRP A 172 -1.82 22.93 -5.18
C TRP A 172 -0.76 22.20 -4.35
N LEU A 173 -0.38 20.98 -4.74
CA LEU A 173 0.67 20.21 -4.08
C LEU A 173 2.04 20.92 -4.13
N ARG A 174 2.37 21.59 -5.24
CA ARG A 174 3.60 22.40 -5.31
C ARG A 174 3.56 23.60 -4.35
N GLU A 175 2.40 24.22 -4.19
CA GLU A 175 2.18 25.34 -3.28
C GLU A 175 2.30 24.94 -1.80
N GLN A 176 2.01 23.66 -1.47
CA GLN A 176 2.23 23.13 -0.11
C GLN A 176 3.72 22.91 0.23
N GLY A 177 4.60 23.02 -0.76
CA GLY A 177 6.03 22.78 -0.60
C GLY A 177 6.45 21.32 -0.82
N PRO A 178 7.74 21.05 -0.69
CA PRO A 178 8.28 19.70 -0.89
C PRO A 178 7.73 18.74 0.16
N GLY A 179 7.30 17.56 -0.29
CA GLY A 179 6.91 16.49 0.60
C GLY A 179 8.10 15.94 1.37
N GLY A 180 7.86 15.51 2.60
CA GLY A 180 8.90 14.97 3.47
C GLY A 180 8.37 13.94 4.46
N ILE A 181 9.25 13.55 5.37
CA ILE A 181 9.01 12.48 6.35
C ILE A 181 7.73 12.72 7.19
N ASP A 182 7.36 13.98 7.43
CA ASP A 182 6.17 14.36 8.21
C ASP A 182 4.85 13.97 7.52
N GLN A 183 4.88 13.59 6.25
CA GLN A 183 3.70 13.08 5.55
C GLN A 183 3.32 11.68 6.00
N ILE A 184 4.29 10.88 6.45
CA ILE A 184 4.11 9.49 6.88
C ILE A 184 4.49 9.24 8.34
N ALA A 185 5.08 10.21 9.02
CA ALA A 185 5.56 10.10 10.39
C ALA A 185 5.27 11.37 11.19
N ARG A 186 4.08 11.44 11.76
CA ARG A 186 3.63 12.60 12.57
C ARG A 186 3.53 12.23 14.03
N GLY A 187 3.94 13.15 14.87
CA GLY A 187 3.83 13.00 16.33
C GLY A 187 5.02 12.30 16.96
N ALA A 188 5.10 12.41 18.29
CA ALA A 188 6.25 11.99 19.07
C ALA A 188 6.55 10.48 18.94
N ALA A 189 5.52 9.64 18.83
CA ALA A 189 5.70 8.19 18.70
C ALA A 189 6.41 7.78 17.41
N ASP A 190 6.10 8.46 16.28
CA ASP A 190 6.77 8.20 15.02
C ASP A 190 8.18 8.78 15.01
N GLN A 191 8.40 9.97 15.61
CA GLN A 191 9.74 10.57 15.73
C GLN A 191 10.67 9.69 16.58
N GLU A 192 10.20 9.17 17.71
CA GLU A 192 10.94 8.20 18.53
C GLU A 192 11.27 6.92 17.75
N LEU A 193 10.31 6.42 16.96
CA LEU A 193 10.51 5.23 16.14
C LEU A 193 11.57 5.44 15.05
N LEU A 194 11.61 6.62 14.44
CA LEU A 194 12.59 7.00 13.41
C LEU A 194 14.04 7.05 13.91
N GLU A 195 14.27 7.09 15.24
CA GLU A 195 15.61 6.98 15.83
C GLU A 195 16.17 5.55 15.76
N ARG A 196 15.35 4.54 15.43
CA ARG A 196 15.86 3.18 15.20
C ARG A 196 16.84 3.15 14.03
N PRO A 197 17.93 2.38 14.13
CA PRO A 197 18.99 2.37 13.11
C PRO A 197 18.43 2.11 11.69
N GLY A 198 18.71 3.05 10.79
CA GLY A 198 18.37 2.96 9.38
C GLY A 198 16.90 3.14 9.00
N LEU A 199 15.96 3.23 9.95
CA LEU A 199 14.54 3.37 9.62
C LEU A 199 14.24 4.71 8.94
N ARG A 200 14.74 5.82 9.49
CA ARG A 200 14.62 7.15 8.89
C ARG A 200 15.15 7.17 7.46
N SER A 201 16.34 6.67 7.23
CA SER A 201 16.96 6.66 5.91
C SER A 201 16.21 5.79 4.89
N ARG A 202 15.59 4.70 5.33
CA ARG A 202 14.72 3.89 4.44
C ARG A 202 13.44 4.62 4.07
N ALA A 203 12.80 5.26 5.04
CA ALA A 203 11.59 6.05 4.83
C ALA A 203 11.84 7.26 3.91
N GLU A 204 12.95 7.98 4.12
CA GLU A 204 13.35 9.10 3.27
C GLU A 204 13.66 8.67 1.84
N ARG A 205 14.36 7.53 1.64
CA ARG A 205 14.59 6.98 0.30
C ARG A 205 13.30 6.59 -0.41
N MET A 206 12.35 5.97 0.30
CA MET A 206 11.03 5.67 -0.26
C MET A 206 10.33 6.94 -0.73
N LEU A 207 10.34 8.00 0.08
CA LEU A 207 9.74 9.28 -0.30
C LEU A 207 10.50 9.96 -1.45
N GLN A 208 11.82 9.94 -1.45
CA GLN A 208 12.64 10.40 -2.56
C GLN A 208 12.23 9.72 -3.87
N HIS A 209 12.14 8.39 -3.85
CA HIS A 209 11.71 7.60 -4.99
C HIS A 209 10.25 7.94 -5.39
N ALA A 210 9.36 8.13 -4.42
CA ALA A 210 7.99 8.53 -4.69
C ALA A 210 7.87 9.85 -5.47
N TYR A 211 8.80 10.77 -5.28
CA TYR A 211 8.77 12.09 -5.93
C TYR A 211 9.70 12.23 -7.15
N GLU A 212 10.30 11.15 -7.65
CA GLU A 212 11.15 11.21 -8.85
C GLU A 212 10.42 11.78 -10.08
N GLN A 213 9.12 11.55 -10.18
CA GLN A 213 8.25 12.10 -11.21
C GLN A 213 7.44 13.33 -10.73
N GLY A 214 7.90 14.00 -9.67
CA GLY A 214 7.17 15.09 -9.03
C GLY A 214 5.93 14.61 -8.30
N ASN A 215 4.84 15.37 -8.39
CA ASN A 215 3.60 15.09 -7.65
C ASN A 215 2.56 14.29 -8.45
N VAL A 216 2.95 13.65 -9.57
CA VAL A 216 1.99 13.01 -10.50
C VAL A 216 1.25 11.88 -9.80
N GLY A 217 1.98 10.92 -9.23
CA GLY A 217 1.38 9.78 -8.54
C GLY A 217 0.55 10.19 -7.33
N LEU A 218 1.04 11.17 -6.53
CA LEU A 218 0.29 11.66 -5.38
C LEU A 218 -1.02 12.36 -5.79
N ALA A 219 -1.01 13.09 -6.91
CA ALA A 219 -2.23 13.70 -7.43
C ALA A 219 -3.26 12.65 -7.85
N ASP A 220 -2.84 11.59 -8.53
CA ASP A 220 -3.74 10.50 -8.93
C ASP A 220 -4.29 9.73 -7.70
N ASP A 221 -3.47 9.47 -6.69
CA ASP A 221 -3.92 8.87 -5.42
C ASP A 221 -4.94 9.75 -4.68
N LEU A 222 -4.70 11.05 -4.58
CA LEU A 222 -5.61 11.96 -3.91
C LEU A 222 -6.93 12.11 -4.66
N LEU A 223 -6.92 12.16 -5.99
CA LEU A 223 -8.13 12.15 -6.81
C LEU A 223 -8.93 10.86 -6.62
N SER A 224 -8.26 9.70 -6.60
CA SER A 224 -8.93 8.42 -6.37
C SER A 224 -9.48 8.28 -4.95
N SER A 225 -8.79 8.89 -3.97
CA SER A 225 -9.18 8.84 -2.56
C SER A 225 -10.37 9.72 -2.22
N ALA A 226 -10.65 10.73 -3.04
CA ALA A 226 -11.81 11.60 -2.92
C ALA A 226 -13.12 10.89 -3.36
N GLU A 227 -13.00 9.74 -4.04
CA GLU A 227 -14.16 8.94 -4.42
C GLU A 227 -14.63 8.06 -3.26
N GLU A 228 -15.92 8.05 -3.01
CA GLU A 228 -16.54 7.18 -2.00
C GLU A 228 -16.70 5.74 -2.51
N ASP A 229 -16.94 5.58 -3.82
CA ASP A 229 -16.97 4.29 -4.49
C ASP A 229 -15.55 3.85 -4.88
N TRP A 230 -15.05 2.83 -4.21
CA TRP A 230 -13.72 2.26 -4.48
C TRP A 230 -13.72 1.24 -5.62
N GLY A 231 -14.87 1.01 -6.27
CA GLY A 231 -15.03 0.10 -7.38
C GLY A 231 -15.02 -1.39 -6.99
N PHE A 232 -15.24 -1.71 -5.70
CA PHE A 232 -15.41 -3.08 -5.21
C PHE A 232 -16.24 -3.12 -3.92
N ASP A 233 -16.85 -4.28 -3.65
CA ASP A 233 -17.61 -4.54 -2.44
C ASP A 233 -16.69 -5.13 -1.34
N LEU A 234 -16.74 -4.58 -0.13
CA LEU A 234 -16.01 -5.11 1.02
C LEU A 234 -16.46 -6.52 1.41
N ASP A 235 -17.72 -6.88 1.16
CA ASP A 235 -18.23 -8.22 1.40
C ASP A 235 -17.66 -9.28 0.42
N ALA A 236 -17.05 -8.84 -0.70
CA ALA A 236 -16.30 -9.72 -1.61
C ALA A 236 -14.92 -10.13 -1.06
N VAL A 237 -14.41 -9.44 -0.05
CA VAL A 237 -13.16 -9.81 0.61
C VAL A 237 -13.39 -11.01 1.53
N THR A 238 -12.94 -12.18 1.12
CA THR A 238 -13.08 -13.44 1.89
C THR A 238 -11.77 -13.87 2.58
N ALA A 239 -10.64 -13.28 2.17
CA ALA A 239 -9.34 -13.58 2.76
C ALA A 239 -9.27 -13.11 4.22
N PRO A 240 -8.86 -13.95 5.18
CA PRO A 240 -8.64 -13.54 6.56
C PRO A 240 -7.78 -12.28 6.65
N THR A 241 -8.28 -11.27 7.38
CA THR A 241 -7.68 -9.93 7.39
C THR A 241 -7.19 -9.54 8.77
N LEU A 242 -5.92 -9.11 8.86
CA LEU A 242 -5.33 -8.47 10.03
C LEU A 242 -5.39 -6.96 9.88
N LEU A 243 -5.93 -6.28 10.89
CA LEU A 243 -6.02 -4.82 10.97
C LEU A 243 -5.01 -4.34 12.01
N VAL A 244 -4.04 -3.51 11.61
CA VAL A 244 -2.95 -3.04 12.50
C VAL A 244 -2.97 -1.52 12.58
N TYR A 245 -3.10 -0.98 13.78
CA TYR A 245 -3.17 0.48 14.00
C TYR A 245 -2.33 0.91 15.19
N GLY A 246 -1.79 2.13 15.13
CA GLY A 246 -1.15 2.79 16.25
C GLY A 246 -2.17 3.49 17.15
N ALA A 247 -2.05 3.35 18.47
CA ALA A 247 -2.90 4.08 19.40
C ALA A 247 -2.60 5.59 19.44
N LYS A 248 -1.39 5.96 19.00
CA LYS A 248 -0.89 7.35 18.96
C LYS A 248 -0.79 7.88 17.51
N ASP A 249 -1.48 7.26 16.56
CA ASP A 249 -1.51 7.70 15.17
C ASP A 249 -2.38 8.95 15.03
N PRO A 250 -1.79 10.13 14.68
CA PRO A 250 -2.55 11.37 14.51
C PRO A 250 -3.11 11.52 13.07
N ILE A 251 -2.73 10.62 12.14
CA ILE A 251 -3.13 10.66 10.73
C ILE A 251 -4.33 9.74 10.51
N VAL A 252 -4.21 8.48 10.93
CA VAL A 252 -5.25 7.45 10.79
C VAL A 252 -5.48 6.75 12.13
N PRO A 253 -6.27 7.33 13.02
CA PRO A 253 -6.58 6.75 14.33
C PRO A 253 -7.20 5.36 14.24
N SER A 254 -7.07 4.56 15.32
CA SER A 254 -7.60 3.18 15.38
C SER A 254 -9.13 3.06 15.23
N THR A 255 -9.85 4.18 15.18
CA THR A 255 -11.27 4.26 14.82
C THR A 255 -11.53 3.69 13.41
N HIS A 256 -10.62 3.93 12.47
CA HIS A 256 -10.67 3.34 11.13
C HIS A 256 -10.59 1.81 11.16
N GLY A 257 -9.70 1.25 11.99
CA GLY A 257 -9.61 -0.19 12.19
C GLY A 257 -10.88 -0.80 12.80
N ARG A 258 -11.54 -0.07 13.70
CA ARG A 258 -12.84 -0.48 14.25
C ARG A 258 -13.94 -0.45 13.18
N TRP A 259 -13.89 0.51 12.27
CA TRP A 259 -14.80 0.57 11.13
C TRP A 259 -14.60 -0.63 10.20
N TYR A 260 -13.38 -0.91 9.74
CA TYR A 260 -13.07 -2.08 8.91
C TYR A 260 -13.48 -3.39 9.59
N ARG A 261 -13.25 -3.55 10.89
CA ARG A 261 -13.65 -4.75 11.63
C ARG A 261 -15.16 -5.01 11.57
N ARG A 262 -15.97 -3.98 11.43
CA ARG A 262 -17.44 -4.12 11.32
C ARG A 262 -17.91 -4.36 9.89
N HIS A 263 -17.16 -3.89 8.89
CA HIS A 263 -17.59 -3.92 7.49
C HIS A 263 -16.95 -5.05 6.67
N LEU A 264 -15.83 -5.62 7.07
CA LEU A 264 -15.21 -6.79 6.43
C LEU A 264 -15.84 -8.09 6.96
N ARG A 265 -17.13 -8.31 6.71
CA ARG A 265 -17.93 -9.37 7.35
C ARG A 265 -17.44 -10.77 7.01
N ASN A 266 -16.98 -10.99 5.79
CA ASN A 266 -16.57 -12.29 5.26
C ASN A 266 -15.06 -12.57 5.44
N ALA A 267 -14.28 -11.59 5.92
CA ALA A 267 -12.82 -11.65 6.02
C ALA A 267 -12.28 -12.03 7.40
N SER A 268 -13.14 -12.42 8.35
CA SER A 268 -12.75 -12.75 9.74
C SER A 268 -11.74 -11.76 10.34
N PRO A 269 -12.02 -10.44 10.37
CA PRO A 269 -11.05 -9.42 10.66
C PRO A 269 -10.58 -9.43 12.12
N LYS A 270 -9.26 -9.42 12.32
CA LYS A 270 -8.62 -9.31 13.65
C LYS A 270 -7.98 -7.93 13.79
N LEU A 271 -8.39 -7.17 14.83
CA LEU A 271 -7.84 -5.84 15.10
C LEU A 271 -6.75 -5.89 16.16
N ALA A 272 -5.58 -5.39 15.80
CA ALA A 272 -4.43 -5.15 16.68
C ALA A 272 -4.17 -3.65 16.78
N VAL A 273 -4.17 -3.12 18.00
CA VAL A 273 -3.83 -1.72 18.27
C VAL A 273 -2.56 -1.70 19.14
N LEU A 274 -1.48 -1.10 18.62
CA LEU A 274 -0.20 -1.01 19.34
C LEU A 274 -0.19 0.28 20.20
N PRO A 275 -0.08 0.16 21.55
CA PRO A 275 -0.27 1.31 22.44
C PRO A 275 0.73 2.45 22.28
N ARG A 276 1.96 2.13 21.83
CA ARG A 276 3.08 3.09 21.71
C ARG A 276 3.39 3.52 20.28
N ALA A 277 2.67 3.00 19.28
CA ALA A 277 2.94 3.27 17.87
C ALA A 277 2.07 4.42 17.33
N GLY A 278 2.65 5.18 16.39
CA GLY A 278 2.01 6.17 15.54
C GLY A 278 1.60 5.59 14.18
N HIS A 279 1.71 6.41 13.12
CA HIS A 279 1.36 6.05 11.73
C HIS A 279 2.34 5.04 11.11
N MET A 280 3.61 5.09 11.52
CA MET A 280 4.63 4.12 11.09
C MET A 280 4.53 2.77 11.84
N VAL A 281 3.35 2.41 12.30
CA VAL A 281 3.07 1.16 13.02
C VAL A 281 3.48 -0.10 12.25
N ILE A 282 3.65 0.00 10.95
CA ILE A 282 4.12 -1.10 10.10
C ILE A 282 5.47 -1.67 10.57
N ALA A 283 6.40 -0.80 10.99
CA ALA A 283 7.74 -1.24 11.39
C ALA A 283 7.72 -2.03 12.73
N PRO A 284 7.13 -1.55 13.84
CA PRO A 284 7.09 -2.33 15.08
C PRO A 284 6.13 -3.51 15.04
N ALA A 285 5.25 -3.60 14.05
CA ALA A 285 4.30 -4.71 13.89
C ALA A 285 4.75 -5.71 12.81
N TRP A 286 5.92 -5.53 12.19
CA TRP A 286 6.29 -6.25 10.96
C TRP A 286 6.31 -7.76 11.14
N GLU A 287 6.91 -8.28 12.20
CA GLU A 287 6.90 -9.72 12.51
C GLU A 287 5.47 -10.28 12.63
N ARG A 288 4.60 -9.58 13.35
CA ARG A 288 3.18 -9.97 13.49
C ARG A 288 2.44 -9.93 12.15
N ILE A 289 2.77 -8.98 11.28
CA ILE A 289 2.20 -8.87 9.94
C ILE A 289 2.65 -10.09 9.11
N LEU A 290 3.94 -10.39 9.09
CA LEU A 290 4.49 -11.56 8.38
C LEU A 290 3.88 -12.87 8.91
N GLN A 291 3.76 -13.04 10.22
CA GLN A 291 3.10 -14.20 10.81
C GLN A 291 1.66 -14.40 10.31
N HIS A 292 0.97 -13.32 9.99
CA HIS A 292 -0.39 -13.40 9.43
C HIS A 292 -0.40 -13.67 7.93
N VAL A 293 0.43 -12.96 7.14
CA VAL A 293 0.42 -13.04 5.67
C VAL A 293 1.26 -14.20 5.13
N ASP A 294 2.14 -14.77 5.97
CA ASP A 294 2.93 -15.98 5.68
C ASP A 294 2.88 -16.99 6.84
N PRO A 295 1.71 -17.62 7.10
CA PRO A 295 1.50 -18.46 8.27
C PRO A 295 2.28 -19.78 8.25
N GLN A 296 2.80 -20.21 7.10
CA GLN A 296 3.52 -21.50 6.99
C GLN A 296 4.95 -21.41 7.56
N HIS A 297 5.51 -20.22 7.67
CA HIS A 297 6.87 -20.05 8.17
C HIS A 297 6.94 -20.19 9.69
N GLY A 298 5.95 -19.68 10.42
CA GLY A 298 5.88 -19.79 11.89
C GLY A 298 5.79 -21.23 12.42
N SER A 299 5.43 -22.21 11.58
CA SER A 299 5.39 -23.62 11.96
C SER A 299 6.73 -24.36 11.75
N ARG A 300 7.73 -23.74 11.10
CA ARG A 300 9.05 -24.34 10.87
C ARG A 300 10.08 -24.02 11.96
N SER A 301 9.83 -23.06 12.82
CA SER A 301 10.75 -22.69 13.90
C SER A 301 10.65 -23.56 15.16
N ASP A 302 9.68 -24.49 15.23
CA ASP A 302 9.47 -25.40 16.36
C ASP A 302 9.78 -26.87 16.03
N ALA A 303 10.53 -27.15 14.94
CA ALA A 303 10.91 -28.51 14.54
C ALA A 303 12.40 -28.78 14.70
#